data_36084caadcb80055aa0b1e1e36faf004
#
_entry.id   36084caadcb80055aa0b1e1e36faf004
#
_cell.length_a   1.000
_cell.length_b   1.000
_cell.length_c   1.000
_cell.angle_alpha   90.00
_cell.angle_beta   90.00
_cell.angle_gamma   90.00
#
_symmetry.space_group_name_H-M   'P 1'
#
loop_
_entity.id
_entity.type
_entity.pdbx_description
1 polymer ?
#
loop_
_entity_poly.entity_id
_entity_poly.type
_entity_poly.pdbx_seq_one_letter_code
_entity_poly.pdbx_strand_id
1 'polypeptide(L)'
;MAKKNKGDFKLNKKHGGKEFSNSFHFVGKVKPVQKKDKDTDSWYDVEIFDTNKTQTNKDRRVLQFIVETAFKNELKVELAGMEMGSAYAYSSTHKKTATLDWNDRLDKSKYPDETYHLIQTDWDKAERLGQVVEKDMWVEVKGKYEFSSFTNDEGQVINNVKRIIEYIVPLKNGEVTIKGLTEGDTFKAYDSADGGNYLGMGKANKEGVATVRVGWLNPEGGKLYLTKVTDDVEGQRVEQEYSSTTVEGERITVKNNVDSQVGLPKADGSRGYNYVPYVRNFKDENFIEINSFEMQLGINSTYQDETTLDTKINGVYLDYGKDKSVPRDVELVVYHKEAEEGKTPFATAFGRLNHLDFLVVEGIDNNRAEFTMVEVAEKVEEDNPFEDVSEKVTSYEQASSGTKKGLEVLRYIQGTFARELLTEDEITLNVTTNEDPFSKAPIEVNEDDLPF
;
A
#
# COMPACT_ATOMS: atom_id res chain seq x y z
N MET A 1 -0.69 17.20 33.73
CA MET A 1 -0.29 16.59 32.44
C MET A 1 1.21 16.75 32.33
N ALA A 2 1.97 15.68 32.42
CA ALA A 2 3.43 15.71 32.26
C ALA A 2 3.73 16.09 30.81
N LYS A 3 4.45 17.19 30.60
CA LYS A 3 5.07 17.52 29.32
C LYS A 3 5.96 16.32 28.96
N LYS A 4 5.54 15.45 28.00
CA LYS A 4 6.47 14.55 27.36
C LYS A 4 7.59 15.42 26.80
N ASN A 5 8.79 15.24 27.31
CA ASN A 5 10.00 15.81 26.73
C ASN A 5 9.92 15.56 25.22
N LYS A 6 10.32 16.56 24.41
CA LYS A 6 10.53 16.41 22.97
C LYS A 6 11.43 15.20 22.83
N GLY A 7 10.81 14.04 22.59
CA GLY A 7 11.50 12.77 22.65
C GLY A 7 12.54 12.75 21.56
N ASP A 8 13.72 12.30 21.90
CA ASP A 8 14.73 11.93 20.93
C ASP A 8 14.07 11.05 19.88
N PHE A 9 13.79 11.64 18.70
CA PHE A 9 13.34 10.87 17.57
C PHE A 9 14.50 9.97 17.18
N LYS A 10 14.39 8.67 17.50
CA LYS A 10 15.43 7.69 17.17
C LYS A 10 15.11 7.16 15.78
N LEU A 11 15.95 7.51 14.83
CA LEU A 11 15.98 6.83 13.55
C LEU A 11 16.39 5.37 13.76
N ASN A 12 15.76 4.47 13.01
CA ASN A 12 16.22 3.11 12.92
C ASN A 12 17.66 3.10 12.39
N LYS A 13 18.55 2.37 13.05
CA LYS A 13 19.90 2.15 12.60
C LYS A 13 20.04 0.66 12.33
N LYS A 14 20.03 0.29 11.07
CA LYS A 14 20.41 -1.04 10.64
C LYS A 14 21.82 -0.98 10.07
N HIS A 15 22.63 -1.97 10.35
CA HIS A 15 24.01 -2.09 9.84
C HIS A 15 24.86 -0.80 9.92
N GLY A 16 24.66 -0.01 10.99
CA GLY A 16 25.45 1.20 11.23
C GLY A 16 25.00 2.47 10.51
N GLY A 17 24.06 2.36 9.56
CA GLY A 17 23.49 3.49 8.84
C GLY A 17 22.12 3.92 9.35
N LYS A 18 21.71 5.13 9.00
CA LYS A 18 20.35 5.61 9.22
C LYS A 18 19.45 5.08 8.10
N GLU A 19 18.26 4.63 8.44
CA GLU A 19 17.23 4.19 7.51
C GLU A 19 15.94 4.97 7.80
N PHE A 20 15.27 5.43 6.75
CA PHE A 20 13.98 6.09 6.87
C PHE A 20 12.85 5.08 6.65
N SER A 21 11.71 5.35 7.23
CA SER A 21 10.48 4.62 6.96
C SER A 21 9.53 5.44 6.12
N ASN A 22 8.79 4.76 5.28
CA ASN A 22 7.66 5.30 4.55
C ASN A 22 6.55 4.26 4.48
N SER A 23 5.34 4.72 4.28
CA SER A 23 4.20 3.84 4.03
C SER A 23 3.15 4.56 3.20
N PHE A 24 2.34 3.79 2.47
CA PHE A 24 1.13 4.28 1.87
C PHE A 24 -0.08 3.45 2.31
N HIS A 25 -1.25 4.07 2.25
CA HIS A 25 -2.54 3.45 2.51
C HIS A 25 -3.55 3.92 1.48
N PHE A 26 -3.95 3.01 0.60
CA PHE A 26 -4.91 3.25 -0.47
C PHE A 26 -6.13 2.37 -0.30
N VAL A 27 -7.29 2.94 -0.56
CA VAL A 27 -8.54 2.20 -0.66
C VAL A 27 -9.23 2.59 -1.95
N GLY A 28 -9.57 1.59 -2.76
CA GLY A 28 -10.16 1.88 -4.05
C GLY A 28 -10.53 0.65 -4.86
N LYS A 29 -10.92 0.91 -6.10
CA LYS A 29 -11.33 -0.10 -7.05
C LYS A 29 -10.13 -0.60 -7.86
N VAL A 30 -10.03 -1.91 -8.02
CA VAL A 30 -8.96 -2.56 -8.82
C VAL A 30 -9.24 -2.38 -10.30
N LYS A 31 -8.24 -1.89 -11.03
CA LYS A 31 -8.22 -1.84 -12.50
C LYS A 31 -6.94 -2.50 -13.01
N PRO A 32 -6.96 -3.18 -14.16
CA PRO A 32 -5.73 -3.64 -14.80
C PRO A 32 -4.87 -2.46 -15.24
N VAL A 33 -3.56 -2.66 -15.26
CA VAL A 33 -2.62 -1.72 -15.88
C VAL A 33 -2.80 -1.79 -17.38
N GLN A 34 -2.90 -0.65 -18.04
CA GLN A 34 -2.99 -0.58 -19.50
C GLN A 34 -1.62 -0.33 -20.12
N LYS A 35 -1.33 -1.02 -21.19
CA LYS A 35 -0.16 -0.78 -22.04
C LYS A 35 -0.59 -0.57 -23.47
N LYS A 36 0.19 0.27 -24.17
CA LYS A 36 0.01 0.52 -25.59
C LYS A 36 0.87 -0.48 -26.37
N ASP A 37 0.25 -1.21 -27.26
CA ASP A 37 0.94 -2.07 -28.20
C ASP A 37 1.69 -1.21 -29.22
N LYS A 38 2.98 -1.50 -29.43
CA LYS A 38 3.84 -0.70 -30.31
C LYS A 38 3.55 -0.91 -31.80
N ASP A 39 3.00 -2.08 -32.13
CA ASP A 39 2.78 -2.48 -33.52
C ASP A 39 1.38 -2.08 -34.00
N THR A 40 0.39 -2.21 -33.13
CA THR A 40 -1.03 -1.93 -33.46
C THR A 40 -1.53 -0.57 -32.98
N ASP A 41 -0.73 0.15 -32.19
CA ASP A 41 -1.09 1.42 -31.53
C ASP A 41 -2.34 1.33 -30.63
N SER A 42 -2.79 0.12 -30.33
CA SER A 42 -3.95 -0.17 -29.48
C SER A 42 -3.59 -0.34 -28.01
N TRP A 43 -4.52 0.01 -27.11
CA TRP A 43 -4.36 -0.22 -25.68
C TRP A 43 -4.90 -1.59 -25.31
N TYR A 44 -4.17 -2.30 -24.43
CA TYR A 44 -4.60 -3.59 -23.88
C TYR A 44 -4.41 -3.64 -22.37
N ASP A 45 -5.26 -4.40 -21.70
CA ASP A 45 -5.16 -4.67 -20.27
C ASP A 45 -4.03 -5.68 -20.03
N VAL A 46 -3.13 -5.36 -19.08
CA VAL A 46 -2.09 -6.28 -18.62
C VAL A 46 -2.69 -7.16 -17.52
N GLU A 47 -2.31 -8.44 -17.51
CA GLU A 47 -2.73 -9.35 -16.46
C GLU A 47 -2.35 -8.83 -15.07
N ILE A 48 -3.28 -8.94 -14.13
CA ILE A 48 -3.08 -8.49 -12.73
C ILE A 48 -1.96 -9.30 -12.09
N PHE A 49 -1.92 -10.60 -12.34
CA PHE A 49 -0.85 -11.49 -11.92
C PHE A 49 -0.27 -12.25 -13.11
N ASP A 50 1.05 -12.27 -13.21
CA ASP A 50 1.77 -12.93 -14.29
C ASP A 50 3.09 -13.54 -13.79
N THR A 51 3.52 -14.60 -14.47
CA THR A 51 4.85 -15.19 -14.28
C THR A 51 5.64 -15.01 -15.57
N ASN A 52 6.68 -14.19 -15.51
CA ASN A 52 7.51 -13.87 -16.66
C ASN A 52 9.00 -14.14 -16.36
N LYS A 53 9.83 -14.00 -17.37
CA LYS A 53 11.28 -14.16 -17.23
C LYS A 53 11.98 -12.82 -17.20
N THR A 54 12.98 -12.70 -16.32
CA THR A 54 13.90 -11.57 -16.31
C THR A 54 14.83 -11.60 -17.53
N GLN A 55 15.54 -10.52 -17.77
CA GLN A 55 16.59 -10.47 -18.79
C GLN A 55 17.68 -11.55 -18.58
N THR A 56 17.90 -11.95 -17.33
CA THR A 56 18.84 -13.03 -16.95
C THR A 56 18.21 -14.43 -16.97
N ASN A 57 17.02 -14.57 -17.59
CA ASN A 57 16.27 -15.84 -17.75
C ASN A 57 15.82 -16.49 -16.43
N LYS A 58 15.78 -15.73 -15.32
CA LYS A 58 15.18 -16.19 -14.05
C LYS A 58 13.68 -15.96 -14.06
N ASP A 59 12.93 -16.88 -13.46
CA ASP A 59 11.48 -16.71 -13.31
C ASP A 59 11.19 -15.60 -12.30
N ARG A 60 10.19 -14.77 -12.64
CA ARG A 60 9.73 -13.64 -11.83
C ARG A 60 8.20 -13.65 -11.81
N ARG A 61 7.62 -13.60 -10.62
CA ARG A 61 6.20 -13.39 -10.42
C ARG A 61 5.92 -11.91 -10.20
N VAL A 62 4.92 -11.40 -10.88
CA VAL A 62 4.54 -9.99 -10.82
C VAL A 62 3.05 -9.88 -10.55
N LEU A 63 2.70 -9.23 -9.46
CA LEU A 63 1.36 -8.75 -9.17
C LEU A 63 1.37 -7.25 -9.40
N GLN A 64 0.55 -6.72 -10.32
CA GLN A 64 0.47 -5.31 -10.61
C GLN A 64 -0.94 -4.90 -11.02
N PHE A 65 -1.41 -3.80 -10.48
CA PHE A 65 -2.71 -3.26 -10.82
C PHE A 65 -2.81 -1.77 -10.45
N ILE A 66 -3.88 -1.14 -10.86
CA ILE A 66 -4.23 0.22 -10.49
C ILE A 66 -5.26 0.17 -9.38
N VAL A 67 -5.04 0.94 -8.32
CA VAL A 67 -6.05 1.28 -7.32
C VAL A 67 -6.65 2.63 -7.71
N GLU A 68 -7.90 2.63 -8.17
CA GLU A 68 -8.65 3.86 -8.38
C GLU A 68 -9.22 4.29 -7.03
N THR A 69 -8.58 5.27 -6.39
CA THR A 69 -8.93 5.72 -5.03
C THR A 69 -10.07 6.74 -5.03
N ALA A 70 -10.25 7.47 -6.12
CA ALA A 70 -11.37 8.33 -6.44
C ALA A 70 -11.57 8.35 -7.95
N PHE A 71 -12.64 8.98 -8.44
CA PHE A 71 -12.87 9.08 -9.87
C PHE A 71 -11.65 9.64 -10.60
N LYS A 72 -11.04 8.81 -11.47
CA LYS A 72 -9.83 9.15 -12.24
C LYS A 72 -8.57 9.47 -11.41
N ASN A 73 -8.53 9.11 -10.12
CA ASN A 73 -7.27 9.06 -9.38
C ASN A 73 -6.75 7.62 -9.39
N GLU A 74 -5.78 7.34 -10.24
CA GLU A 74 -5.33 6.00 -10.60
C GLU A 74 -3.88 5.77 -10.15
N LEU A 75 -3.71 5.02 -9.07
CA LEU A 75 -2.41 4.75 -8.45
C LEU A 75 -1.97 3.32 -8.76
N LYS A 76 -0.92 3.19 -9.59
CA LYS A 76 -0.34 1.88 -9.86
C LYS A 76 0.39 1.36 -8.63
N VAL A 77 0.10 0.12 -8.25
CA VAL A 77 0.77 -0.64 -7.19
C VAL A 77 1.35 -1.93 -7.76
N GLU A 78 2.46 -2.42 -7.20
CA GLU A 78 3.11 -3.62 -7.69
C GLU A 78 3.80 -4.42 -6.57
N LEU A 79 3.93 -5.72 -6.78
CA LEU A 79 4.76 -6.62 -5.99
C LEU A 79 5.44 -7.59 -6.95
N ALA A 80 6.75 -7.72 -6.86
CA ALA A 80 7.47 -8.63 -7.73
C ALA A 80 8.48 -9.43 -6.91
N GLY A 81 8.44 -10.75 -7.06
CA GLY A 81 9.38 -11.67 -6.46
C GLY A 81 10.10 -12.50 -7.51
N MET A 82 11.37 -12.79 -7.27
CA MET A 82 12.18 -13.67 -8.10
C MET A 82 12.42 -14.98 -7.39
N GLU A 83 12.66 -16.03 -8.16
CA GLU A 83 13.17 -17.27 -7.66
C GLU A 83 14.54 -17.07 -7.01
N MET A 84 14.73 -17.66 -5.84
CA MET A 84 15.95 -17.55 -5.02
C MET A 84 16.65 -18.90 -4.91
N GLY A 85 17.90 -18.90 -4.45
CA GLY A 85 18.63 -20.13 -4.16
C GLY A 85 18.24 -20.77 -2.82
N SER A 86 17.76 -19.95 -1.88
CA SER A 86 17.39 -20.39 -0.53
C SER A 86 16.19 -19.61 0.00
N ALA A 87 15.50 -20.19 0.96
CA ALA A 87 14.45 -19.57 1.75
C ALA A 87 14.79 -19.63 3.24
N TYR A 88 14.08 -18.86 4.05
CA TYR A 88 14.31 -18.77 5.48
C TYR A 88 13.06 -19.13 6.27
N ALA A 89 13.24 -19.85 7.37
CA ALA A 89 12.21 -20.11 8.34
C ALA A 89 12.64 -19.62 9.72
N TYR A 90 11.73 -19.05 10.48
CA TYR A 90 11.99 -18.51 11.81
C TYR A 90 11.20 -19.24 12.88
N SER A 91 11.82 -19.49 14.02
CA SER A 91 11.17 -20.00 15.22
C SER A 91 11.16 -18.92 16.31
N SER A 92 9.96 -18.47 16.68
CA SER A 92 9.78 -17.55 17.82
C SER A 92 10.13 -18.20 19.16
N THR A 93 9.99 -19.53 19.26
CA THR A 93 10.34 -20.33 20.45
C THR A 93 11.84 -20.37 20.66
N HIS A 94 12.58 -20.66 19.60
CA HIS A 94 14.05 -20.75 19.67
C HIS A 94 14.74 -19.41 19.40
N LYS A 95 14.00 -18.39 18.89
CA LYS A 95 14.55 -17.10 18.43
C LYS A 95 15.69 -17.29 17.44
N LYS A 96 15.50 -18.23 16.49
CA LYS A 96 16.51 -18.59 15.49
C LYS A 96 15.90 -18.69 14.10
N THR A 97 16.72 -18.37 13.12
CA THR A 97 16.41 -18.54 11.69
C THR A 97 17.10 -19.80 11.18
N ALA A 98 16.41 -20.56 10.36
CA ALA A 98 16.94 -21.69 9.61
C ALA A 98 16.92 -21.36 8.11
N THR A 99 18.00 -21.72 7.41
CA THR A 99 18.08 -21.64 5.96
C THR A 99 17.59 -22.97 5.35
N LEU A 100 16.72 -22.87 4.34
CA LEU A 100 16.14 -23.99 3.62
C LEU A 100 16.54 -23.91 2.14
N ASP A 101 16.63 -25.04 1.48
CA ASP A 101 16.69 -25.04 0.01
C ASP A 101 15.39 -24.43 -0.55
N TRP A 102 15.52 -23.66 -1.62
CA TRP A 102 14.37 -23.00 -2.25
C TRP A 102 13.25 -23.96 -2.63
N ASN A 103 13.62 -25.13 -3.15
CA ASN A 103 12.66 -26.14 -3.59
C ASN A 103 11.96 -26.85 -2.42
N ASP A 104 12.60 -26.91 -1.27
CA ASP A 104 12.12 -27.57 -0.06
C ASP A 104 11.32 -26.62 0.86
N ARG A 105 11.23 -25.32 0.54
CA ARG A 105 10.67 -24.28 1.43
C ARG A 105 9.22 -24.52 1.86
N LEU A 106 8.45 -25.25 1.09
CA LEU A 106 7.06 -25.60 1.42
C LEU A 106 6.93 -26.98 2.08
N ASP A 107 8.00 -27.79 2.10
CA ASP A 107 8.00 -29.10 2.72
C ASP A 107 8.36 -29.00 4.23
N LYS A 108 7.35 -29.10 5.08
CA LYS A 108 7.51 -29.01 6.55
C LYS A 108 8.47 -30.08 7.12
N SER A 109 8.66 -31.21 6.46
CA SER A 109 9.60 -32.25 6.91
C SER A 109 11.05 -31.82 6.82
N LYS A 110 11.36 -30.76 6.10
CA LYS A 110 12.70 -30.17 5.93
C LYS A 110 13.02 -29.10 6.96
N TYR A 111 12.05 -28.72 7.77
CA TYR A 111 12.25 -27.75 8.84
C TYR A 111 12.94 -28.41 10.03
N PRO A 112 13.73 -27.66 10.82
CA PRO A 112 14.40 -28.22 12.00
C PRO A 112 13.44 -28.85 13.02
N ASP A 113 12.26 -28.23 13.21
CA ASP A 113 11.17 -28.74 14.02
C ASP A 113 9.85 -27.99 13.70
N GLU A 114 8.76 -28.33 14.36
CA GLU A 114 7.41 -27.81 14.11
C GLU A 114 7.26 -26.31 14.49
N THR A 115 8.18 -25.76 15.29
CA THR A 115 8.12 -24.36 15.70
C THR A 115 8.60 -23.36 14.63
N TYR A 116 9.26 -23.88 13.58
CA TYR A 116 9.73 -23.04 12.49
C TYR A 116 8.63 -22.75 11.47
N HIS A 117 8.51 -21.50 11.11
CA HIS A 117 7.56 -21.01 10.11
C HIS A 117 8.30 -20.31 8.98
N LEU A 118 7.86 -20.56 7.74
CA LEU A 118 8.46 -19.92 6.56
C LEU A 118 8.32 -18.40 6.66
N ILE A 119 9.42 -17.69 6.47
CA ILE A 119 9.40 -16.26 6.20
C ILE A 119 8.93 -16.13 4.75
N GLN A 120 7.72 -15.60 4.58
CA GLN A 120 7.08 -15.51 3.27
C GLN A 120 7.89 -14.61 2.34
N THR A 121 8.32 -15.17 1.20
CA THR A 121 9.04 -14.42 0.17
C THR A 121 8.06 -13.60 -0.67
N ASP A 122 8.56 -12.57 -1.36
CA ASP A 122 7.73 -11.78 -2.29
C ASP A 122 7.23 -12.62 -3.47
N TRP A 123 7.97 -13.67 -3.87
CA TRP A 123 7.54 -14.66 -4.84
C TRP A 123 6.25 -15.38 -4.42
N ASP A 124 6.24 -15.94 -3.20
CA ASP A 124 5.08 -16.68 -2.68
C ASP A 124 3.93 -15.74 -2.34
N LYS A 125 4.26 -14.54 -1.88
CA LYS A 125 3.29 -13.48 -1.57
C LYS A 125 2.59 -12.96 -2.82
N ALA A 126 3.33 -12.73 -3.92
CA ALA A 126 2.77 -12.29 -5.19
C ALA A 126 1.79 -13.33 -5.77
N GLU A 127 2.13 -14.63 -5.71
CA GLU A 127 1.22 -15.69 -6.12
C GLU A 127 -0.05 -15.73 -5.27
N ARG A 128 0.11 -15.80 -3.95
CA ARG A 128 -1.02 -15.87 -3.03
C ARG A 128 -1.98 -14.70 -3.17
N LEU A 129 -1.45 -13.48 -3.27
CA LEU A 129 -2.27 -12.29 -3.44
C LEU A 129 -2.85 -12.20 -4.86
N GLY A 130 -2.10 -12.64 -5.87
CA GLY A 130 -2.56 -12.67 -7.25
C GLY A 130 -3.76 -13.58 -7.49
N GLN A 131 -3.90 -14.64 -6.70
CA GLN A 131 -5.05 -15.55 -6.77
C GLN A 131 -6.35 -14.95 -6.23
N VAL A 132 -6.28 -13.88 -5.44
CA VAL A 132 -7.45 -13.30 -4.77
C VAL A 132 -7.81 -11.89 -5.25
N VAL A 133 -6.99 -11.28 -6.10
CA VAL A 133 -7.24 -9.94 -6.62
C VAL A 133 -7.80 -10.02 -8.03
N GLU A 134 -9.00 -9.48 -8.22
CA GLU A 134 -9.70 -9.49 -9.48
C GLU A 134 -10.06 -8.05 -9.91
N LYS A 135 -10.26 -7.86 -11.22
CA LYS A 135 -10.75 -6.61 -11.79
C LYS A 135 -12.08 -6.23 -11.13
N ASP A 136 -12.27 -4.94 -10.90
CA ASP A 136 -13.46 -4.33 -10.30
C ASP A 136 -13.69 -4.60 -8.80
N MET A 137 -12.84 -5.40 -8.15
CA MET A 137 -12.85 -5.51 -6.69
C MET A 137 -12.55 -4.18 -6.02
N TRP A 138 -13.09 -4.00 -4.81
CA TRP A 138 -12.66 -2.95 -3.91
C TRP A 138 -11.71 -3.52 -2.87
N VAL A 139 -10.55 -2.89 -2.72
CA VAL A 139 -9.46 -3.36 -1.87
C VAL A 139 -8.91 -2.22 -1.01
N GLU A 140 -8.42 -2.60 0.16
CA GLU A 140 -7.49 -1.79 0.95
C GLU A 140 -6.08 -2.31 0.69
N VAL A 141 -5.19 -1.43 0.24
CA VAL A 141 -3.79 -1.76 -0.06
C VAL A 141 -2.89 -0.91 0.81
N LYS A 142 -1.97 -1.56 1.51
CA LYS A 142 -0.90 -0.91 2.27
C LYS A 142 0.44 -1.37 1.75
N GLY A 143 1.42 -0.49 1.81
CA GLY A 143 2.75 -0.81 1.35
C GLY A 143 3.72 0.33 1.56
N LYS A 144 4.82 0.26 0.85
CA LYS A 144 5.91 1.24 0.93
C LYS A 144 6.27 1.76 -0.46
N TYR A 145 6.89 2.93 -0.48
CA TYR A 145 7.49 3.46 -1.69
C TYR A 145 8.93 2.95 -1.84
N GLU A 146 9.29 2.61 -3.05
CA GLU A 146 10.68 2.48 -3.48
C GLU A 146 11.01 3.61 -4.46
N PHE A 147 12.07 4.32 -4.16
CA PHE A 147 12.57 5.42 -4.98
C PHE A 147 13.81 4.97 -5.72
N SER A 148 13.87 5.27 -7.00
CA SER A 148 15.04 5.03 -7.83
C SER A 148 15.21 6.15 -8.83
N SER A 149 16.46 6.45 -9.19
CA SER A 149 16.78 7.43 -10.22
C SER A 149 17.70 6.79 -11.24
N PHE A 150 17.49 7.07 -12.49
CA PHE A 150 18.38 6.64 -13.57
C PHE A 150 18.56 7.78 -14.57
N THR A 151 19.68 7.78 -15.25
CA THR A 151 19.95 8.75 -16.32
C THR A 151 19.56 8.11 -17.65
N ASN A 152 18.69 8.77 -18.41
CA ASN A 152 18.31 8.32 -19.74
C ASN A 152 19.45 8.60 -20.76
N ASP A 153 19.26 8.14 -22.00
CA ASP A 153 20.25 8.30 -23.08
C ASP A 153 20.50 9.78 -23.44
N GLU A 154 19.60 10.68 -23.07
CA GLU A 154 19.71 12.13 -23.26
C GLU A 154 20.43 12.84 -22.09
N GLY A 155 20.89 12.10 -21.09
CA GLY A 155 21.56 12.64 -19.90
C GLY A 155 20.61 13.24 -18.86
N GLN A 156 19.29 13.04 -18.97
CA GLN A 156 18.31 13.52 -18.00
C GLN A 156 18.15 12.51 -16.87
N VAL A 157 18.14 13.00 -15.62
CA VAL A 157 17.83 12.18 -14.45
C VAL A 157 16.33 12.00 -14.37
N ILE A 158 15.89 10.74 -14.41
CA ILE A 158 14.50 10.36 -14.26
C ILE A 158 14.30 9.73 -12.89
N ASN A 159 13.48 10.38 -12.07
CA ASN A 159 13.06 9.86 -10.78
C ASN A 159 11.85 8.93 -10.96
N ASN A 160 11.96 7.72 -10.44
CA ASN A 160 10.92 6.72 -10.50
C ASN A 160 10.45 6.36 -9.09
N VAL A 161 9.14 6.36 -8.92
CA VAL A 161 8.47 6.02 -7.65
C VAL A 161 7.63 4.77 -7.87
N LYS A 162 7.98 3.70 -7.18
CA LYS A 162 7.20 2.46 -7.16
C LYS A 162 6.44 2.36 -5.85
N ARG A 163 5.21 1.85 -5.93
CA ARG A 163 4.36 1.58 -4.77
C ARG A 163 4.32 0.08 -4.56
N ILE A 164 5.14 -0.40 -3.63
CA ILE A 164 5.34 -1.83 -3.36
C ILE A 164 4.28 -2.31 -2.38
N ILE A 165 3.54 -3.33 -2.77
CA ILE A 165 2.46 -3.92 -1.98
C ILE A 165 3.05 -4.74 -0.84
N GLU A 166 2.68 -4.42 0.39
CA GLU A 166 2.96 -5.26 1.56
C GLU A 166 1.73 -6.03 2.02
N TYR A 167 0.54 -5.43 1.84
CA TYR A 167 -0.70 -5.97 2.34
C TYR A 167 -1.88 -5.60 1.45
N ILE A 168 -2.78 -6.55 1.17
CA ILE A 168 -4.05 -6.33 0.47
C ILE A 168 -5.16 -7.00 1.26
N VAL A 169 -6.25 -6.27 1.47
CA VAL A 169 -7.49 -6.79 2.01
C VAL A 169 -8.63 -6.43 1.09
N PRO A 170 -9.37 -7.42 0.57
CA PRO A 170 -10.65 -7.16 -0.06
C PRO A 170 -11.59 -6.47 0.92
N LEU A 171 -12.37 -5.49 0.47
CA LEU A 171 -13.34 -4.78 1.31
C LEU A 171 -14.59 -5.60 1.59
N LYS A 172 -14.71 -6.76 0.99
CA LYS A 172 -15.67 -7.78 1.35
C LYS A 172 -14.94 -9.03 1.83
N ASN A 173 -15.23 -9.46 3.04
CA ASN A 173 -14.59 -10.58 3.72
C ASN A 173 -15.62 -11.62 4.11
N GLY A 174 -15.12 -12.81 4.43
CA GLY A 174 -15.89 -13.79 5.18
C GLY A 174 -15.76 -13.59 6.68
N GLU A 175 -16.77 -14.04 7.41
CA GLU A 175 -16.77 -14.09 8.86
C GLU A 175 -17.34 -15.42 9.34
N VAL A 176 -16.60 -16.11 10.21
CA VAL A 176 -17.04 -17.36 10.84
C VAL A 176 -17.29 -17.08 12.32
N THR A 177 -18.52 -17.27 12.76
CA THR A 177 -18.90 -17.17 14.16
C THR A 177 -19.06 -18.57 14.75
N ILE A 178 -18.34 -18.86 15.84
CA ILE A 178 -18.37 -20.14 16.56
C ILE A 178 -18.91 -19.89 17.96
N LYS A 179 -19.96 -20.60 18.36
CA LYS A 179 -20.65 -20.47 19.65
C LYS A 179 -20.39 -21.68 20.55
N GLY A 180 -20.69 -21.55 21.84
CA GLY A 180 -20.59 -22.63 22.83
C GLY A 180 -19.14 -22.98 23.18
N LEU A 181 -18.30 -21.97 23.29
CA LEU A 181 -16.88 -22.06 23.60
C LEU A 181 -16.57 -21.66 25.03
N THR A 182 -15.41 -22.00 25.52
CA THR A 182 -14.85 -21.45 26.76
C THR A 182 -14.14 -20.13 26.46
N GLU A 183 -14.25 -19.15 27.37
CA GLU A 183 -13.51 -17.88 27.24
C GLU A 183 -12.01 -18.15 27.01
N GLY A 184 -11.46 -17.54 25.98
CA GLY A 184 -10.05 -17.71 25.62
C GLY A 184 -9.76 -18.79 24.59
N ASP A 185 -10.71 -19.69 24.28
CA ASP A 185 -10.54 -20.65 23.19
C ASP A 185 -10.17 -19.92 21.88
N THR A 186 -9.13 -20.39 21.20
CA THR A 186 -8.62 -19.77 19.97
C THR A 186 -8.86 -20.70 18.79
N PHE A 187 -9.31 -20.12 17.68
CA PHE A 187 -9.53 -20.83 16.41
C PHE A 187 -8.76 -20.16 15.28
N LYS A 188 -8.20 -20.97 14.39
CA LYS A 188 -7.62 -20.54 13.13
C LYS A 188 -8.41 -21.11 11.97
N ALA A 189 -8.41 -20.38 10.84
CA ALA A 189 -9.05 -20.79 9.60
C ALA A 189 -8.01 -20.92 8.49
N TYR A 190 -8.20 -21.91 7.60
CA TYR A 190 -7.36 -22.22 6.47
C TYR A 190 -8.20 -22.49 5.23
N ASP A 191 -7.60 -22.41 4.04
CA ASP A 191 -8.25 -22.71 2.75
C ASP A 191 -8.13 -24.19 2.34
N SER A 192 -7.36 -25.00 3.07
CA SER A 192 -7.24 -26.43 2.81
C SER A 192 -7.10 -27.28 4.08
N ALA A 193 -7.39 -28.59 3.95
CA ALA A 193 -7.32 -29.55 5.05
C ALA A 193 -5.89 -29.73 5.56
N ASP A 194 -4.93 -29.82 4.64
CA ASP A 194 -3.52 -30.01 4.93
C ASP A 194 -2.69 -28.95 4.19
N GLY A 195 -1.74 -28.33 4.88
CA GLY A 195 -1.02 -27.19 4.31
C GLY A 195 -1.95 -26.00 4.12
N GLY A 196 -1.86 -25.35 2.95
CA GLY A 196 -2.74 -24.25 2.56
C GLY A 196 -2.43 -22.91 3.23
N ASN A 197 -3.21 -21.90 2.84
CA ASN A 197 -3.02 -20.54 3.34
C ASN A 197 -3.82 -20.32 4.62
N TYR A 198 -3.19 -19.63 5.55
CA TYR A 198 -3.85 -19.11 6.73
C TYR A 198 -4.80 -17.97 6.35
N LEU A 199 -6.07 -18.06 6.74
CA LEU A 199 -7.11 -17.09 6.41
C LEU A 199 -7.40 -16.11 7.55
N GLY A 200 -7.30 -16.56 8.80
CA GLY A 200 -7.58 -15.72 9.95
C GLY A 200 -7.66 -16.46 11.28
N MET A 201 -7.79 -15.69 12.36
CA MET A 201 -7.87 -16.20 13.72
C MET A 201 -8.91 -15.43 14.53
N GLY A 202 -9.56 -16.10 15.47
CA GLY A 202 -10.47 -15.52 16.42
C GLY A 202 -10.34 -16.16 17.80
N LYS A 203 -10.59 -15.38 18.84
CA LYS A 203 -10.57 -15.83 20.24
C LYS A 203 -11.95 -15.69 20.85
N ALA A 204 -12.38 -16.68 21.62
CA ALA A 204 -13.66 -16.68 22.28
C ALA A 204 -13.72 -15.61 23.40
N ASN A 205 -14.80 -14.85 23.39
CA ASN A 205 -15.11 -13.86 24.40
C ASN A 205 -15.78 -14.50 25.63
N LYS A 206 -16.16 -13.67 26.61
CA LYS A 206 -16.84 -14.08 27.84
C LYS A 206 -18.19 -14.75 27.61
N GLU A 207 -18.81 -14.50 26.49
CA GLU A 207 -20.10 -15.07 26.07
C GLU A 207 -19.93 -16.44 25.39
N GLY A 208 -18.70 -16.93 25.28
CA GLY A 208 -18.37 -18.19 24.61
C GLY A 208 -18.52 -18.14 23.09
N VAL A 209 -18.28 -16.97 22.51
CA VAL A 209 -18.36 -16.74 21.07
C VAL A 209 -17.01 -16.31 20.53
N ALA A 210 -16.49 -17.01 19.52
CA ALA A 210 -15.34 -16.59 18.73
C ALA A 210 -15.79 -16.12 17.34
N THR A 211 -15.27 -14.98 16.89
CA THR A 211 -15.45 -14.48 15.53
C THR A 211 -14.10 -14.53 14.83
N VAL A 212 -14.02 -15.36 13.78
CA VAL A 212 -12.86 -15.50 12.91
C VAL A 212 -13.14 -14.70 11.64
N ARG A 213 -12.43 -13.62 11.42
CA ARG A 213 -12.46 -12.92 10.13
C ARG A 213 -11.50 -13.63 9.19
N VAL A 214 -12.08 -14.19 8.14
CA VAL A 214 -11.34 -14.94 7.13
C VAL A 214 -11.26 -14.07 5.89
N GLY A 215 -10.21 -13.43 5.61
CA GLY A 215 -9.99 -12.57 4.48
C GLY A 215 -10.98 -12.71 3.32
N TRP A 216 -10.49 -12.78 2.10
CA TRP A 216 -11.37 -13.00 0.94
C TRP A 216 -11.85 -14.46 0.89
N LEU A 217 -13.15 -14.65 0.70
CA LEU A 217 -13.78 -15.92 0.34
C LEU A 217 -14.37 -15.81 -1.07
N ASN A 218 -14.30 -16.90 -1.83
CA ASN A 218 -14.90 -16.93 -3.15
C ASN A 218 -16.39 -16.55 -3.08
N PRO A 219 -16.85 -15.54 -3.82
CA PRO A 219 -18.25 -15.12 -3.81
C PRO A 219 -19.24 -16.23 -4.18
N GLU A 220 -18.81 -17.15 -5.04
CA GLU A 220 -19.64 -18.30 -5.48
C GLU A 220 -19.83 -19.36 -4.39
N GLY A 221 -18.96 -19.36 -3.35
CA GLY A 221 -18.93 -20.36 -2.30
C GLY A 221 -17.73 -21.30 -2.40
N GLY A 222 -17.59 -22.15 -1.39
CA GLY A 222 -16.45 -23.07 -1.30
C GLY A 222 -16.35 -23.74 0.06
N LYS A 223 -15.13 -24.09 0.43
CA LYS A 223 -14.80 -24.75 1.70
C LYS A 223 -13.70 -23.97 2.42
N LEU A 224 -13.81 -23.92 3.74
CA LEU A 224 -12.76 -23.50 4.62
C LEU A 224 -12.57 -24.49 5.76
N TYR A 225 -11.45 -24.44 6.42
CA TYR A 225 -11.06 -25.43 7.44
C TYR A 225 -10.74 -24.71 8.74
N LEU A 226 -11.44 -25.08 9.81
CA LEU A 226 -11.27 -24.52 11.14
C LEU A 226 -10.49 -25.46 12.04
N THR A 227 -9.55 -24.96 12.81
CA THR A 227 -8.85 -25.72 13.83
C THR A 227 -8.87 -24.97 15.15
N LYS A 228 -9.07 -25.70 16.25
CA LYS A 228 -8.89 -25.17 17.59
C LYS A 228 -7.39 -25.20 17.95
N VAL A 229 -6.91 -24.12 18.55
CA VAL A 229 -5.54 -24.02 19.05
C VAL A 229 -5.56 -24.18 20.57
N THR A 230 -4.81 -25.14 21.09
CA THR A 230 -4.67 -25.39 22.54
C THR A 230 -3.17 -25.44 22.85
N ASP A 231 -2.71 -24.64 23.81
CA ASP A 231 -1.29 -24.54 24.18
C ASP A 231 -0.34 -24.36 22.98
N ASP A 232 -0.76 -23.47 22.05
CA ASP A 232 -0.08 -23.17 20.79
C ASP A 232 0.00 -24.35 19.78
N VAL A 233 -0.69 -25.46 20.04
CA VAL A 233 -0.79 -26.61 19.15
C VAL A 233 -2.12 -26.59 18.41
N GLU A 234 -2.08 -26.75 17.09
CA GLU A 234 -3.26 -26.86 16.25
C GLU A 234 -3.85 -28.27 16.34
N GLY A 235 -5.14 -28.35 16.58
CA GLY A 235 -5.92 -29.59 16.53
C GLY A 235 -6.23 -30.01 15.09
N GLN A 236 -7.05 -31.03 14.95
CA GLN A 236 -7.56 -31.47 13.65
C GLN A 236 -8.36 -30.36 12.98
N ARG A 237 -8.17 -30.17 11.69
CA ARG A 237 -8.94 -29.24 10.86
C ARG A 237 -10.31 -29.82 10.53
N VAL A 238 -11.35 -29.01 10.76
CA VAL A 238 -12.75 -29.35 10.48
C VAL A 238 -13.24 -28.55 9.30
N GLU A 239 -13.74 -29.23 8.29
CA GLU A 239 -14.29 -28.61 7.07
C GLU A 239 -15.57 -27.83 7.38
N GLN A 240 -15.70 -26.65 6.81
CA GLN A 240 -16.90 -25.82 6.80
C GLN A 240 -17.20 -25.37 5.37
N GLU A 241 -18.38 -25.68 4.89
CA GLU A 241 -18.86 -25.16 3.62
C GLU A 241 -19.39 -23.74 3.80
N TYR A 242 -19.25 -22.92 2.74
CA TYR A 242 -19.86 -21.61 2.64
C TYR A 242 -20.40 -21.38 1.22
N SER A 243 -21.35 -20.47 1.08
CA SER A 243 -21.96 -20.09 -0.19
C SER A 243 -21.96 -18.56 -0.33
N SER A 244 -22.52 -18.05 -1.42
CA SER A 244 -22.74 -16.61 -1.64
C SER A 244 -23.65 -15.96 -0.59
N THR A 245 -24.44 -16.76 0.13
CA THR A 245 -25.30 -16.35 1.22
C THR A 245 -24.77 -16.87 2.56
N THR A 246 -25.30 -16.31 3.66
CA THR A 246 -25.00 -16.79 5.01
C THR A 246 -25.42 -18.24 5.18
N VAL A 247 -24.49 -19.10 5.60
CA VAL A 247 -24.75 -20.48 5.99
C VAL A 247 -24.87 -20.51 7.52
N GLU A 248 -26.09 -20.69 8.02
CA GLU A 248 -26.37 -20.79 9.45
C GLU A 248 -26.33 -22.24 9.91
N GLY A 249 -25.57 -22.50 10.98
CA GLY A 249 -25.52 -23.77 11.69
C GLY A 249 -25.75 -23.55 13.20
N GLU A 250 -26.10 -24.63 13.93
CA GLU A 250 -26.34 -24.54 15.36
C GLU A 250 -25.16 -23.95 16.15
N ARG A 251 -23.95 -24.34 15.77
CA ARG A 251 -22.72 -23.96 16.46
C ARG A 251 -21.83 -23.03 15.63
N ILE A 252 -21.81 -23.19 14.33
CA ILE A 252 -20.94 -22.45 13.41
C ILE A 252 -21.82 -21.76 12.38
N THR A 253 -21.62 -20.46 12.22
CA THR A 253 -22.24 -19.66 11.18
C THR A 253 -21.16 -19.07 10.30
N VAL A 254 -21.28 -19.23 8.98
CA VAL A 254 -20.37 -18.62 8.00
C VAL A 254 -21.14 -17.56 7.23
N LYS A 255 -20.65 -16.32 7.30
CA LYS A 255 -21.16 -15.21 6.49
C LYS A 255 -20.13 -14.88 5.42
N ASN A 256 -20.53 -14.93 4.17
CA ASN A 256 -19.73 -14.46 3.06
C ASN A 256 -20.12 -13.00 2.71
N ASN A 257 -19.22 -12.26 2.07
CA ASN A 257 -19.44 -10.87 1.64
C ASN A 257 -19.79 -9.88 2.78
N VAL A 258 -19.19 -10.04 3.94
CA VAL A 258 -19.29 -9.07 5.04
C VAL A 258 -18.49 -7.82 4.69
N ASP A 259 -19.10 -6.65 4.79
CA ASP A 259 -18.42 -5.40 4.51
C ASP A 259 -17.32 -5.12 5.54
N SER A 260 -16.12 -4.84 5.03
CA SER A 260 -15.00 -4.45 5.87
C SER A 260 -15.14 -3.00 6.32
N GLN A 261 -14.60 -2.73 7.50
CA GLN A 261 -14.43 -1.37 7.97
C GLN A 261 -13.02 -0.88 7.66
N VAL A 262 -12.91 0.37 7.26
CA VAL A 262 -11.62 1.05 7.08
C VAL A 262 -11.35 1.99 8.24
N GLY A 263 -10.07 2.05 8.66
CA GLY A 263 -9.63 2.94 9.70
C GLY A 263 -9.33 4.33 9.15
N LEU A 264 -10.11 5.32 9.56
CA LEU A 264 -9.84 6.73 9.29
C LEU A 264 -9.06 7.34 10.46
N PRO A 265 -8.02 8.16 10.21
CA PRO A 265 -7.37 8.93 11.27
C PRO A 265 -8.41 9.73 12.07
N LYS A 266 -8.23 9.82 13.37
CA LYS A 266 -9.14 10.61 14.21
C LYS A 266 -9.08 12.09 13.85
N ALA A 267 -10.24 12.72 13.71
CA ALA A 267 -10.35 14.12 13.33
C ALA A 267 -9.72 15.09 14.35
N ASP A 268 -9.63 14.69 15.62
CA ASP A 268 -9.00 15.47 16.71
C ASP A 268 -7.47 15.41 16.71
N GLY A 269 -6.86 14.72 15.73
CA GLY A 269 -5.42 14.53 15.63
C GLY A 269 -4.81 13.62 16.71
N SER A 270 -5.63 12.99 17.56
CA SER A 270 -5.16 12.00 18.51
C SER A 270 -4.74 10.71 17.79
N ARG A 271 -3.83 9.94 18.40
CA ARG A 271 -3.40 8.66 17.85
C ARG A 271 -4.57 7.66 17.82
N GLY A 272 -4.67 6.93 16.72
CA GLY A 272 -5.65 5.86 16.52
C GLY A 272 -6.58 6.14 15.36
N TYR A 273 -7.47 5.18 15.10
CA TYR A 273 -8.36 5.18 13.96
C TYR A 273 -9.82 5.06 14.41
N ASN A 274 -10.71 5.73 13.69
CA ASN A 274 -12.14 5.48 13.73
C ASN A 274 -12.46 4.49 12.60
N TYR A 275 -12.98 3.33 12.94
CA TYR A 275 -13.37 2.33 11.95
C TYR A 275 -14.81 2.58 11.49
N VAL A 276 -14.96 2.81 10.20
CA VAL A 276 -16.24 3.10 9.56
C VAL A 276 -16.50 2.17 8.38
N PRO A 277 -17.75 1.83 8.07
CA PRO A 277 -18.08 1.17 6.81
C PRO A 277 -17.61 2.04 5.64
N TYR A 278 -16.96 1.43 4.66
CA TYR A 278 -16.44 2.17 3.50
C TYR A 278 -17.52 2.28 2.40
N VAL A 279 -17.76 3.51 1.93
CA VAL A 279 -18.67 3.78 0.83
C VAL A 279 -17.96 3.48 -0.49
N ARG A 280 -18.46 2.50 -1.25
CA ARG A 280 -17.88 2.01 -2.51
C ARG A 280 -18.54 2.65 -3.74
N ASN A 281 -18.73 3.95 -3.70
CA ASN A 281 -19.32 4.71 -4.80
C ASN A 281 -18.69 6.10 -4.86
N PHE A 282 -17.91 6.38 -5.87
CA PHE A 282 -17.24 7.68 -6.06
C PHE A 282 -18.18 8.89 -6.19
N LYS A 283 -19.45 8.65 -6.48
CA LYS A 283 -20.46 9.70 -6.62
C LYS A 283 -21.31 9.92 -5.37
N ASP A 284 -21.10 9.10 -4.34
CA ASP A 284 -21.84 9.23 -3.08
C ASP A 284 -21.32 10.44 -2.30
N GLU A 285 -22.21 11.21 -1.69
CA GLU A 285 -21.85 12.37 -0.87
C GLU A 285 -21.04 12.04 0.38
N ASN A 286 -21.15 10.80 0.86
CA ASN A 286 -20.41 10.29 2.00
C ASN A 286 -19.11 9.56 1.59
N PHE A 287 -18.75 9.59 0.31
CA PHE A 287 -17.52 8.99 -0.16
C PHE A 287 -16.31 9.72 0.41
N ILE A 288 -15.37 8.95 0.96
CA ILE A 288 -14.10 9.47 1.48
C ILE A 288 -12.97 8.81 0.72
N GLU A 289 -12.17 9.60 0.02
CA GLU A 289 -10.97 9.13 -0.64
C GLU A 289 -9.88 8.79 0.38
N ILE A 290 -9.27 7.60 0.22
CA ILE A 290 -8.13 7.15 1.04
C ILE A 290 -6.97 6.83 0.09
N ASN A 291 -6.04 7.78 -0.02
CA ASN A 291 -4.82 7.71 -0.83
C ASN A 291 -3.63 8.31 -0.07
N SER A 292 -3.57 8.07 1.24
CA SER A 292 -2.62 8.71 2.14
C SER A 292 -1.24 8.07 2.12
N PHE A 293 -0.24 8.85 2.51
CA PHE A 293 1.11 8.38 2.81
C PHE A 293 1.65 9.02 4.08
N GLU A 294 2.61 8.34 4.68
CA GLU A 294 3.49 8.84 5.75
C GLU A 294 4.93 8.58 5.34
N MET A 295 5.82 9.53 5.56
CA MET A 295 7.23 9.41 5.17
C MET A 295 8.16 10.19 6.07
N GLN A 296 9.26 9.58 6.45
CA GLN A 296 10.43 10.23 7.03
C GLN A 296 11.23 10.87 5.90
N LEU A 297 11.55 12.14 6.03
CA LEU A 297 12.11 12.96 4.96
C LEU A 297 13.27 13.82 5.47
N GLY A 298 14.40 13.74 4.77
CA GLY A 298 15.46 14.74 4.84
C GLY A 298 15.23 15.82 3.79
N ILE A 299 15.61 17.03 4.08
CA ILE A 299 15.46 18.17 3.16
C ILE A 299 16.78 18.42 2.44
N ASN A 300 16.76 18.32 1.11
CA ASN A 300 17.85 18.77 0.26
C ASN A 300 17.67 20.26 -0.09
N SER A 301 16.49 20.61 -0.63
CA SER A 301 16.15 22.02 -0.92
C SER A 301 14.64 22.21 -0.95
N THR A 302 14.22 23.48 -0.79
CA THR A 302 12.84 23.89 -0.99
C THR A 302 12.79 25.09 -1.92
N TYR A 303 11.73 25.17 -2.71
CA TYR A 303 11.46 26.28 -3.61
C TYR A 303 9.99 26.67 -3.50
N GLN A 304 9.72 27.93 -3.18
CA GLN A 304 8.37 28.49 -3.20
C GLN A 304 8.16 29.25 -4.51
N ASP A 305 7.12 28.87 -5.25
CA ASP A 305 6.72 29.56 -6.47
C ASP A 305 6.16 30.95 -6.12
N GLU A 306 6.63 32.00 -6.81
CA GLU A 306 6.23 33.38 -6.52
C GLU A 306 4.80 33.70 -6.97
N THR A 307 4.26 32.93 -7.91
CA THR A 307 2.92 33.16 -8.47
C THR A 307 1.85 32.35 -7.76
N THR A 308 2.07 31.04 -7.60
CA THR A 308 1.09 30.13 -6.97
C THR A 308 1.26 30.07 -5.46
N LEU A 309 2.42 30.50 -4.93
CA LEU A 309 2.84 30.36 -3.55
C LEU A 309 2.95 28.89 -3.07
N ASP A 310 2.90 27.94 -3.98
CA ASP A 310 3.13 26.53 -3.68
C ASP A 310 4.59 26.30 -3.35
N THR A 311 4.87 25.36 -2.47
CA THR A 311 6.24 24.99 -2.14
C THR A 311 6.56 23.61 -2.69
N LYS A 312 7.57 23.52 -3.53
CA LYS A 312 8.19 22.27 -3.97
C LYS A 312 9.30 21.89 -3.01
N ILE A 313 9.35 20.63 -2.63
CA ILE A 313 10.35 20.06 -1.72
C ILE A 313 11.15 19.03 -2.51
N ASN A 314 12.45 19.29 -2.66
CA ASN A 314 13.40 18.27 -3.06
C ASN A 314 13.91 17.60 -1.78
N GLY A 315 13.37 16.45 -1.48
CA GLY A 315 13.70 15.69 -0.29
C GLY A 315 14.66 14.55 -0.57
N VAL A 316 15.21 13.99 0.48
CA VAL A 316 16.04 12.80 0.45
C VAL A 316 15.40 11.74 1.36
N TYR A 317 15.19 10.56 0.80
CA TYR A 317 14.82 9.36 1.53
C TYR A 317 16.05 8.47 1.68
N LEU A 318 16.38 8.07 2.92
CA LEU A 318 17.48 7.16 3.18
C LEU A 318 16.96 5.72 3.15
N ASP A 319 17.28 5.03 2.06
CA ASP A 319 16.95 3.63 1.88
C ASP A 319 18.01 2.74 2.55
N TYR A 320 17.65 1.49 2.77
CA TYR A 320 18.56 0.49 3.30
C TYR A 320 19.51 -0.03 2.22
N GLY A 321 20.80 -0.01 2.52
CA GLY A 321 21.84 -0.64 1.69
C GLY A 321 22.62 -1.68 2.50
N LYS A 322 23.30 -2.60 1.82
CA LYS A 322 24.01 -3.72 2.45
C LYS A 322 24.99 -3.27 3.55
N ASP A 323 25.71 -2.19 3.31
CA ASP A 323 26.78 -1.71 4.21
C ASP A 323 26.57 -0.25 4.66
N LYS A 324 25.65 0.47 4.06
CA LYS A 324 25.39 1.89 4.36
C LYS A 324 23.97 2.29 3.90
N SER A 325 23.49 3.41 4.45
CA SER A 325 22.29 4.05 3.93
C SER A 325 22.52 4.55 2.50
N VAL A 326 21.51 4.45 1.67
CA VAL A 326 21.53 4.88 0.28
C VAL A 326 20.52 6.02 0.12
N PRO A 327 20.98 7.26 -0.14
CA PRO A 327 20.07 8.37 -0.37
C PRO A 327 19.34 8.21 -1.70
N ARG A 328 18.04 8.55 -1.68
CA ARG A 328 17.15 8.56 -2.85
C ARG A 328 16.43 9.89 -2.92
N ASP A 329 16.38 10.45 -4.12
CA ASP A 329 15.62 11.68 -4.36
C ASP A 329 14.12 11.45 -4.25
N VAL A 330 13.44 12.40 -3.60
CA VAL A 330 11.99 12.41 -3.47
C VAL A 330 11.47 13.82 -3.70
N GLU A 331 10.57 13.97 -4.66
CA GLU A 331 9.92 15.24 -4.93
C GLU A 331 8.52 15.26 -4.30
N LEU A 332 8.24 16.31 -3.53
CA LEU A 332 6.93 16.53 -2.92
C LEU A 332 6.48 17.97 -3.18
N VAL A 333 5.18 18.20 -3.04
CA VAL A 333 4.58 19.52 -3.16
C VAL A 333 3.71 19.83 -1.96
N VAL A 334 3.74 21.09 -1.53
CA VAL A 334 2.80 21.68 -0.55
C VAL A 334 2.03 22.76 -1.27
N TYR A 335 0.76 22.50 -1.58
CA TYR A 335 -0.07 23.51 -2.21
C TYR A 335 -0.41 24.63 -1.24
N HIS A 336 -0.39 25.83 -1.76
CA HIS A 336 -0.76 27.01 -0.98
C HIS A 336 -2.25 26.96 -0.61
N LYS A 337 -2.50 27.20 0.67
CA LYS A 337 -3.84 27.43 1.21
C LYS A 337 -3.74 28.63 2.15
N GLU A 338 -4.71 29.54 2.07
CA GLU A 338 -4.78 30.66 2.99
C GLU A 338 -4.83 30.16 4.44
N ALA A 339 -4.08 30.82 5.29
CA ALA A 339 -4.08 30.51 6.72
C ALA A 339 -5.09 31.43 7.45
N GLU A 340 -5.51 30.99 8.63
CA GLU A 340 -6.26 31.86 9.55
C GLU A 340 -5.47 33.13 9.85
N GLU A 341 -6.18 34.22 10.15
CA GLU A 341 -5.58 35.50 10.44
C GLU A 341 -4.49 35.41 11.53
N GLY A 342 -3.32 35.95 11.23
CA GLY A 342 -2.16 35.92 12.13
C GLY A 342 -1.34 34.60 12.09
N LYS A 343 -1.71 33.63 11.27
CA LYS A 343 -0.93 32.38 11.08
C LYS A 343 -0.18 32.39 9.74
N THR A 344 0.97 31.75 9.72
CA THR A 344 1.74 31.56 8.50
C THR A 344 1.10 30.44 7.66
N PRO A 345 0.86 30.63 6.35
CA PRO A 345 0.43 29.55 5.46
C PRO A 345 1.38 28.36 5.51
N PHE A 346 0.81 27.16 5.40
CA PHE A 346 1.57 25.93 5.58
C PHE A 346 2.66 25.76 4.50
N ALA A 347 2.35 26.08 3.24
CA ALA A 347 3.33 26.09 2.16
C ALA A 347 4.50 27.03 2.47
N THR A 348 4.23 28.26 2.94
CA THR A 348 5.27 29.21 3.32
C THR A 348 6.12 28.72 4.50
N ALA A 349 5.54 27.97 5.44
CA ALA A 349 6.30 27.37 6.53
C ALA A 349 7.28 26.30 6.02
N PHE A 350 6.86 25.48 5.04
CA PHE A 350 7.73 24.50 4.39
C PHE A 350 8.83 25.16 3.54
N GLY A 351 8.55 26.29 2.91
CA GLY A 351 9.56 27.09 2.18
C GLY A 351 10.70 27.63 3.05
N ARG A 352 10.56 27.58 4.38
CA ARG A 352 11.60 27.99 5.35
C ARG A 352 12.45 26.84 5.88
N LEU A 353 12.24 25.61 5.40
CA LEU A 353 13.07 24.47 5.76
C LEU A 353 14.46 24.65 5.15
N ASN A 354 15.47 24.28 5.91
CA ASN A 354 16.86 24.35 5.49
C ASN A 354 17.35 22.99 5.00
N HIS A 355 18.41 23.04 4.25
CA HIS A 355 19.20 21.86 3.92
C HIS A 355 19.60 21.08 5.19
N LEU A 356 19.52 19.76 5.16
CA LEU A 356 19.74 18.83 6.28
C LEU A 356 18.65 18.82 7.38
N ASP A 357 17.62 19.62 7.27
CA ASP A 357 16.46 19.49 8.16
C ASP A 357 15.80 18.13 7.94
N PHE A 358 15.25 17.58 9.01
CA PHE A 358 14.52 16.30 9.01
C PHE A 358 13.13 16.49 9.62
N LEU A 359 12.14 15.82 9.04
CA LEU A 359 10.79 15.74 9.60
C LEU A 359 10.06 14.49 9.09
N VAL A 360 8.95 14.15 9.74
CA VAL A 360 7.99 13.16 9.21
C VAL A 360 6.80 13.90 8.64
N VAL A 361 6.47 13.58 7.40
CA VAL A 361 5.35 14.18 6.67
C VAL A 361 4.23 13.17 6.43
N GLU A 362 3.01 13.67 6.42
CA GLU A 362 1.83 12.94 5.96
C GLU A 362 1.19 13.71 4.81
N GLY A 363 0.64 12.96 3.86
CA GLY A 363 0.05 13.56 2.69
C GLY A 363 -0.80 12.60 1.89
N ILE A 364 -1.08 12.99 0.66
CA ILE A 364 -1.85 12.21 -0.31
C ILE A 364 -1.05 12.01 -1.59
N ASP A 365 -1.26 10.86 -2.20
CA ASP A 365 -0.65 10.51 -3.48
C ASP A 365 -1.66 10.74 -4.60
N ASN A 366 -1.31 11.58 -5.54
CA ASN A 366 -2.18 11.98 -6.64
C ASN A 366 -1.65 11.48 -7.99
N ASN A 367 -2.53 10.93 -8.78
CA ASN A 367 -2.38 10.71 -10.23
C ASN A 367 -3.75 10.89 -10.87
N ARG A 368 -4.30 12.08 -10.68
CA ARG A 368 -5.68 12.42 -10.99
C ARG A 368 -5.77 13.22 -12.27
N ALA A 369 -6.59 12.77 -13.20
CA ALA A 369 -6.99 13.60 -14.34
C ALA A 369 -7.88 14.75 -13.84
N GLU A 370 -7.52 15.97 -14.19
CA GLU A 370 -8.30 17.16 -13.90
C GLU A 370 -9.20 17.49 -15.10
N PHE A 371 -10.42 17.96 -14.80
CA PHE A 371 -11.39 18.32 -15.81
C PHE A 371 -11.94 19.70 -15.52
N THR A 372 -12.09 20.48 -16.58
CA THR A 372 -12.86 21.73 -16.55
C THR A 372 -14.15 21.56 -17.33
N MET A 373 -15.21 22.20 -16.87
CA MET A 373 -16.42 22.32 -17.65
C MET A 373 -16.20 23.39 -18.71
N VAL A 374 -16.25 22.99 -19.95
CA VAL A 374 -16.10 23.89 -21.10
C VAL A 374 -17.48 24.06 -21.74
N GLU A 375 -17.83 25.30 -21.97
CA GLU A 375 -19.06 25.63 -22.71
C GLU A 375 -18.91 25.14 -24.14
N VAL A 376 -19.79 24.25 -24.55
CA VAL A 376 -19.85 23.76 -25.94
C VAL A 376 -20.85 24.59 -26.68
N ALA A 377 -20.37 25.31 -27.68
CA ALA A 377 -21.26 25.97 -28.59
C ALA A 377 -22.11 24.89 -29.33
N GLU A 378 -23.43 24.92 -29.15
CA GLU A 378 -24.29 24.08 -29.96
C GLU A 378 -23.99 24.30 -31.44
N LYS A 379 -23.86 23.19 -32.17
CA LYS A 379 -23.87 23.25 -33.63
C LYS A 379 -25.25 23.75 -34.04
N VAL A 380 -25.29 24.99 -34.42
CA VAL A 380 -26.50 25.59 -34.99
C VAL A 380 -26.82 24.79 -36.26
N GLU A 381 -27.94 24.09 -36.26
CA GLU A 381 -28.50 23.55 -37.49
C GLU A 381 -28.89 24.75 -38.33
N GLU A 382 -28.26 24.95 -39.48
CA GLU A 382 -28.38 26.14 -40.34
C GLU A 382 -29.81 26.47 -40.81
N ASP A 383 -30.85 25.69 -40.45
CA ASP A 383 -32.24 25.87 -40.86
C ASP A 383 -33.28 25.72 -39.71
N ASN A 384 -32.92 26.08 -38.48
CA ASN A 384 -33.91 26.02 -37.39
C ASN A 384 -34.78 27.30 -37.34
N PRO A 385 -36.04 27.27 -37.75
CA PRO A 385 -36.92 28.47 -37.80
C PRO A 385 -37.30 29.01 -36.40
N PHE A 386 -36.85 28.37 -35.31
CA PHE A 386 -37.11 28.75 -33.93
C PHE A 386 -35.87 29.29 -33.20
N GLU A 387 -34.78 29.56 -33.92
CA GLU A 387 -33.50 29.99 -33.33
C GLU A 387 -33.60 31.32 -32.56
N ASP A 388 -34.52 32.20 -33.00
CA ASP A 388 -34.77 33.50 -32.37
C ASP A 388 -35.71 33.44 -31.15
N VAL A 389 -36.32 32.29 -30.86
CA VAL A 389 -37.38 32.14 -29.88
C VAL A 389 -37.00 31.22 -28.71
N SER A 390 -35.97 30.37 -28.86
CA SER A 390 -35.53 29.49 -27.80
C SER A 390 -34.51 30.16 -26.89
N GLU A 391 -34.69 30.05 -25.57
CA GLU A 391 -33.62 30.32 -24.61
C GLU A 391 -32.40 29.46 -24.97
N LYS A 392 -31.25 30.10 -25.18
CA LYS A 392 -30.00 29.39 -25.44
C LYS A 392 -29.68 28.47 -24.26
N VAL A 393 -29.89 27.18 -24.44
CA VAL A 393 -29.45 26.19 -23.50
C VAL A 393 -27.96 26.02 -23.68
N THR A 394 -27.17 26.59 -22.77
CA THR A 394 -25.73 26.41 -22.78
C THR A 394 -25.42 24.99 -22.32
N SER A 395 -24.89 24.16 -23.21
CA SER A 395 -24.38 22.83 -22.82
C SER A 395 -22.93 22.91 -22.39
N TYR A 396 -22.58 22.15 -21.37
CA TYR A 396 -21.20 22.08 -20.83
C TYR A 396 -20.69 20.65 -20.97
N GLU A 397 -19.51 20.51 -21.54
CA GLU A 397 -18.80 19.23 -21.60
C GLU A 397 -17.57 19.23 -20.70
N GLN A 398 -17.22 18.07 -20.15
CA GLN A 398 -15.99 17.89 -19.40
C GLN A 398 -14.81 17.79 -20.37
N ALA A 399 -13.93 18.79 -20.36
CA ALA A 399 -12.66 18.74 -21.07
C ALA A 399 -11.51 18.48 -20.09
N SER A 400 -10.54 17.68 -20.51
CA SER A 400 -9.34 17.45 -19.69
C SER A 400 -8.54 18.74 -19.58
N SER A 401 -8.29 19.20 -18.35
CA SER A 401 -7.49 20.40 -18.05
C SER A 401 -6.06 20.07 -17.64
N GLY A 402 -5.76 18.78 -17.42
CA GLY A 402 -4.42 18.34 -17.02
C GLY A 402 -4.43 17.08 -16.19
N THR A 403 -3.32 16.83 -15.53
CA THR A 403 -3.17 15.74 -14.55
C THR A 403 -2.45 16.27 -13.32
N LYS A 404 -3.10 16.20 -12.17
CA LYS A 404 -2.45 16.42 -10.87
C LYS A 404 -1.71 15.15 -10.49
N LYS A 405 -0.38 15.19 -10.41
CA LYS A 405 0.45 14.03 -10.16
C LYS A 405 1.52 14.33 -9.10
N GLY A 406 1.77 13.37 -8.23
CA GLY A 406 2.84 13.39 -7.24
C GLY A 406 2.37 13.34 -5.80
N LEU A 407 3.33 13.42 -4.90
CA LEU A 407 3.12 13.37 -3.46
C LEU A 407 2.84 14.77 -2.92
N GLU A 408 1.61 14.98 -2.46
CA GLU A 408 1.16 16.24 -1.83
C GLU A 408 1.25 16.13 -0.31
N VAL A 409 2.04 16.99 0.32
CA VAL A 409 2.14 17.05 1.78
C VAL A 409 0.99 17.85 2.35
N LEU A 410 0.23 17.26 3.26
CA LEU A 410 -0.88 17.89 3.95
C LEU A 410 -0.50 18.39 5.36
N ARG A 411 0.42 17.68 6.01
CA ARG A 411 0.90 18.04 7.35
C ARG A 411 2.24 17.39 7.67
N TYR A 412 2.90 17.87 8.73
CA TYR A 412 4.02 17.19 9.36
C TYR A 412 3.61 16.64 10.73
N ILE A 413 4.23 15.58 11.17
CA ILE A 413 3.97 15.01 12.49
C ILE A 413 4.69 15.84 13.55
N GLN A 414 3.91 16.46 14.43
CA GLN A 414 4.44 17.32 15.49
C GLN A 414 5.46 16.58 16.38
N GLY A 415 6.59 17.25 16.66
CA GLY A 415 7.66 16.72 17.49
C GLY A 415 8.67 15.85 16.75
N THR A 416 8.53 15.67 15.42
CA THR A 416 9.50 14.94 14.59
C THR A 416 10.52 15.85 13.91
N PHE A 417 10.27 17.16 13.86
CA PHE A 417 11.20 18.11 13.25
C PHE A 417 12.53 18.14 14.01
N ALA A 418 13.65 17.99 13.29
CA ALA A 418 14.98 18.08 13.81
C ALA A 418 15.90 18.78 12.81
N ARG A 419 16.70 19.72 13.29
CA ARG A 419 17.77 20.35 12.51
C ARG A 419 19.04 19.50 12.64
N GLU A 420 19.84 19.50 11.58
CA GLU A 420 21.17 18.89 11.58
C GLU A 420 21.19 17.40 12.03
N LEU A 421 20.06 16.70 11.83
CA LEU A 421 20.00 15.28 12.11
C LEU A 421 20.78 14.48 11.07
N LEU A 422 20.90 15.02 9.87
CA LEU A 422 21.58 14.43 8.73
C LEU A 422 22.93 15.13 8.51
N THR A 423 23.86 14.44 7.86
CA THR A 423 25.13 14.99 7.43
C THR A 423 25.20 15.04 5.91
N GLU A 424 26.07 15.88 5.35
CA GLU A 424 26.28 15.97 3.90
C GLU A 424 26.61 14.62 3.28
N ASP A 425 27.47 13.83 3.93
CA ASP A 425 27.88 12.52 3.44
C ASP A 425 26.70 11.51 3.37
N GLU A 426 25.69 11.69 4.22
CA GLU A 426 24.52 10.81 4.26
C GLU A 426 23.50 11.14 3.15
N ILE A 427 23.47 12.37 2.68
CA ILE A 427 22.49 12.84 1.70
C ILE A 427 23.10 13.07 0.32
N THR A 428 24.43 12.95 0.17
CA THR A 428 25.06 13.09 -1.15
C THR A 428 24.59 11.96 -2.06
N LEU A 429 23.87 12.32 -3.10
CA LEU A 429 23.37 11.40 -4.09
C LEU A 429 24.51 10.90 -4.96
N ASN A 430 24.90 9.65 -4.78
CA ASN A 430 25.74 8.96 -5.74
C ASN A 430 24.84 8.50 -6.90
N VAL A 431 24.72 9.31 -7.94
CA VAL A 431 24.07 8.89 -9.20
C VAL A 431 24.97 7.83 -9.80
N THR A 432 24.70 6.57 -9.49
CA THR A 432 25.35 5.44 -10.15
C THR A 432 24.72 5.29 -11.53
N THR A 433 25.47 5.69 -12.54
CA THR A 433 25.20 5.30 -13.92
C THR A 433 25.15 3.77 -14.00
N ASN A 434 23.99 3.21 -14.39
CA ASN A 434 23.80 1.80 -14.76
C ASN A 434 23.73 0.73 -13.65
N GLU A 435 23.22 0.99 -12.48
CA GLU A 435 22.70 -0.12 -11.69
C GLU A 435 21.29 -0.47 -12.17
N ASP A 436 21.18 -1.62 -12.84
CA ASP A 436 19.90 -2.27 -13.08
C ASP A 436 19.17 -2.35 -11.72
N PRO A 437 17.99 -1.70 -11.55
CA PRO A 437 17.24 -1.76 -10.28
C PRO A 437 16.84 -3.19 -9.91
N PHE A 438 17.03 -4.14 -10.81
CA PHE A 438 16.78 -5.57 -10.60
C PHE A 438 18.06 -6.38 -10.34
N SER A 439 19.25 -5.76 -10.37
CA SER A 439 20.52 -6.41 -10.10
C SER A 439 20.85 -6.55 -8.60
N LYS A 440 19.93 -6.18 -7.70
CA LYS A 440 20.13 -6.43 -6.26
C LYS A 440 20.41 -7.92 -6.08
N ALA A 441 21.67 -8.24 -5.77
CA ALA A 441 22.03 -9.56 -5.29
C ALA A 441 21.07 -9.94 -4.16
N PRO A 442 20.73 -11.24 -4.01
CA PRO A 442 19.88 -11.69 -2.91
C PRO A 442 20.41 -11.06 -1.63
N ILE A 443 19.56 -10.34 -0.91
CA ILE A 443 19.93 -9.80 0.39
C ILE A 443 20.20 -11.00 1.26
N GLU A 444 21.45 -11.18 1.69
CA GLU A 444 21.75 -12.11 2.78
C GLU A 444 21.04 -11.53 4.01
N VAL A 445 19.96 -12.14 4.42
CA VAL A 445 19.22 -11.75 5.62
C VAL A 445 20.09 -12.13 6.82
N ASN A 446 20.66 -11.14 7.48
CA ASN A 446 21.29 -11.37 8.77
C ASN A 446 20.22 -11.57 9.85
N GLU A 447 20.56 -12.26 10.93
CA GLU A 447 19.65 -12.49 12.06
C GLU A 447 19.09 -11.17 12.65
N ASP A 448 19.83 -10.07 12.50
CA ASP A 448 19.44 -8.72 12.95
C ASP A 448 18.45 -8.01 12.01
N ASP A 449 18.17 -8.55 10.82
CA ASP A 449 17.29 -7.96 9.80
C ASP A 449 15.83 -8.41 9.92
N LEU A 450 15.54 -9.30 10.86
CA LEU A 450 14.19 -9.83 11.04
C LEU A 450 13.34 -8.87 11.90
N PRO A 451 12.10 -8.60 11.49
CA PRO A 451 11.22 -7.60 12.13
C PRO A 451 10.58 -8.10 13.44
N PHE A 452 11.37 -8.59 14.40
CA PHE A 452 10.87 -9.09 15.69
C PHE A 452 11.49 -8.37 16.87
#